data_ed409ab19c03c0457fdb00e72d780dbe
#
_entry.id   ed409ab19c03c0457fdb00e72d780dbe
#
_cell.length_a   1.000
_cell.length_b   1.000
_cell.length_c   1.000
_cell.angle_alpha   90.00
_cell.angle_beta   90.00
_cell.angle_gamma   90.00
#
_symmetry.space_group_name_H-M   'P 1'
#
loop_
_entity.id
_entity.type
_entity.pdbx_description
1 polymer ?
#
loop_
_entity_poly.entity_id
_entity_poly.type
_entity_poly.pdbx_seq_one_letter_code
_entity_poly.pdbx_strand_id
1 'polypeptide(L)'
;MICRHDRVILMANVTSAGEKQYYAVALLEVLFRELPTWWRAGVLYDVGCNLHRSTVKWNLMPKISDRIEWGISVFHAFGHQWPCQCIYHPQKRDGFGLSDGEGCERCWGALKKLISICRVSGVSTRFV
;
A
#
# COMPACT_ATOMS: atom_id res chain seq x y z
N MET A 1 5.23 -0.51 2.86
CA MET A 1 4.03 -1.24 3.30
C MET A 1 4.03 -1.34 4.82
N ILE A 2 2.92 -1.05 5.45
CA ILE A 2 2.78 -0.95 6.92
C ILE A 2 1.53 -1.74 7.33
N CYS A 3 1.57 -2.43 8.46
CA CYS A 3 0.39 -3.12 9.01
C CYS A 3 -0.53 -2.14 9.74
N ARG A 4 -1.75 -2.58 10.09
CA ARG A 4 -2.73 -1.79 10.85
C ARG A 4 -2.25 -1.30 12.24
N HIS A 5 -1.13 -1.79 12.73
CA HIS A 5 -0.51 -1.39 14.00
C HIS A 5 0.68 -0.43 13.79
N ASP A 6 0.75 0.22 12.64
CA ASP A 6 1.82 1.15 12.23
C ASP A 6 3.24 0.55 12.25
N ARG A 7 3.34 -0.78 12.06
CA ARG A 7 4.63 -1.46 11.94
C ARG A 7 5.00 -1.61 10.47
N VAL A 8 6.20 -1.18 10.10
CA VAL A 8 6.74 -1.38 8.76
C VAL A 8 6.97 -2.87 8.55
N ILE A 9 6.36 -3.43 7.49
CA ILE A 9 6.52 -4.83 7.09
C ILE A 9 7.53 -4.94 5.96
N LEU A 10 7.36 -4.15 4.91
CA LEU A 10 8.20 -4.16 3.71
C LEU A 10 8.42 -2.73 3.22
N MET A 11 9.60 -2.51 2.66
CA MET A 11 9.96 -1.26 1.97
C MET A 11 10.54 -1.59 0.60
N ALA A 12 10.32 -0.72 -0.36
CA ALA A 12 10.92 -0.80 -1.68
C ALA A 12 11.48 0.57 -2.09
N ASN A 13 12.66 0.57 -2.69
CA ASN A 13 13.19 1.78 -3.30
C ASN A 13 12.50 2.03 -4.64
N VAL A 14 11.98 3.24 -4.80
CA VAL A 14 11.43 3.71 -6.07
C VAL A 14 12.60 4.21 -6.93
N THR A 15 12.98 3.43 -7.94
CA THR A 15 14.13 3.70 -8.82
C THR A 15 13.74 4.35 -10.14
N SER A 16 12.44 4.46 -10.43
CA SER A 16 11.90 5.11 -11.62
C SER A 16 11.18 6.42 -11.29
N ALA A 17 11.00 7.28 -12.26
CA ALA A 17 10.18 8.48 -12.09
C ALA A 17 8.71 8.11 -11.84
N GLY A 18 8.17 8.58 -10.74
CA GLY A 18 6.80 8.34 -10.27
C GLY A 18 6.58 6.95 -9.69
N GLU A 19 5.55 6.84 -8.86
CA GLU A 19 5.13 5.59 -8.28
C GLU A 19 4.36 4.76 -9.33
N LYS A 20 4.93 3.62 -9.69
CA LYS A 20 4.31 2.68 -10.63
C LYS A 20 3.60 1.57 -9.88
N GLN A 21 2.47 1.10 -10.39
CA GLN A 21 1.69 0.02 -9.78
C GLN A 21 2.51 -1.27 -9.55
N TYR A 22 3.54 -1.52 -10.34
CA TYR A 22 4.36 -2.72 -10.17
C TYR A 22 5.14 -2.76 -8.85
N TYR A 23 5.43 -1.61 -8.22
CA TYR A 23 6.02 -1.60 -6.86
C TYR A 23 5.04 -2.18 -5.83
N ALA A 24 3.77 -1.76 -5.90
CA ALA A 24 2.73 -2.30 -5.03
C ALA A 24 2.52 -3.79 -5.29
N VAL A 25 2.48 -4.21 -6.56
CA VAL A 25 2.37 -5.61 -6.95
C VAL A 25 3.52 -6.44 -6.37
N ALA A 26 4.77 -6.00 -6.56
CA ALA A 26 5.94 -6.70 -6.05
C ALA A 26 5.92 -6.85 -4.52
N LEU A 27 5.55 -5.79 -3.80
CA LEU A 27 5.43 -5.83 -2.33
C LEU A 27 4.33 -6.80 -1.87
N LEU A 28 3.19 -6.84 -2.58
CA LEU A 28 2.10 -7.76 -2.28
C LEU A 28 2.51 -9.22 -2.56
N GLU A 29 3.17 -9.50 -3.67
CA GLU A 29 3.66 -10.85 -3.97
C GLU A 29 4.65 -11.36 -2.93
N VAL A 30 5.56 -10.50 -2.46
CA VAL A 30 6.49 -10.84 -1.38
C VAL A 30 5.72 -11.11 -0.09
N LEU A 31 4.79 -10.23 0.30
CA LEU A 31 3.99 -10.41 1.50
C LEU A 31 3.23 -11.74 1.48
N PHE A 32 2.50 -12.00 0.40
CA PHE A 32 1.66 -13.20 0.31
C PHE A 32 2.45 -14.51 0.15
N ARG A 33 3.73 -14.44 -0.22
CA ARG A 33 4.65 -15.59 -0.18
C ARG A 33 4.92 -16.04 1.25
N GLU A 34 5.02 -15.08 2.18
CA GLU A 34 5.29 -15.35 3.60
C GLU A 34 4.03 -15.65 4.41
N LEU A 35 2.84 -15.29 3.90
CA LEU A 35 1.59 -15.53 4.59
C LEU A 35 1.04 -16.94 4.31
N PRO A 36 0.41 -17.60 5.31
CA PRO A 36 -0.29 -18.87 5.09
C PRO A 36 -1.28 -18.77 3.93
N THR A 37 -1.42 -19.83 3.14
CA THR A 37 -2.22 -19.83 1.91
C THR A 37 -3.71 -19.56 2.12
N TRP A 38 -4.23 -19.83 3.30
CA TRP A 38 -5.63 -19.57 3.69
C TRP A 38 -5.89 -18.15 4.23
N TRP A 39 -4.85 -17.36 4.45
CA TRP A 39 -5.03 -15.98 4.91
C TRP A 39 -5.51 -15.08 3.79
N ARG A 40 -6.48 -14.22 4.15
CA ARG A 40 -6.90 -13.08 3.34
C ARG A 40 -6.37 -11.79 3.98
N ALA A 41 -6.10 -10.79 3.19
CA ALA A 41 -5.62 -9.50 3.69
C ALA A 41 -6.40 -8.34 3.09
N GLY A 42 -6.80 -7.40 3.94
CA GLY A 42 -7.29 -6.09 3.51
C GLY A 42 -6.10 -5.19 3.16
N VAL A 43 -6.10 -4.66 1.96
CA VAL A 43 -5.07 -3.75 1.45
C VAL A 43 -5.66 -2.38 1.22
N LEU A 44 -5.20 -1.41 2.00
CA LEU A 44 -5.53 0.00 1.83
C LEU A 44 -4.40 0.68 1.05
N TYR A 45 -4.73 1.17 -0.14
CA TYR A 45 -3.78 1.81 -1.04
C TYR A 45 -4.44 2.99 -1.75
N ASP A 46 -3.74 4.12 -1.86
CA ASP A 46 -4.28 5.39 -2.35
C ASP A 46 -5.01 5.25 -3.68
N VAL A 47 -4.43 4.48 -4.59
CA VAL A 47 -5.03 4.16 -5.89
C VAL A 47 -5.51 2.70 -5.94
N GLY A 48 -5.94 2.12 -4.82
CA GLY A 48 -6.38 0.73 -4.70
C GLY A 48 -7.48 0.35 -5.68
N CYS A 49 -8.41 1.27 -5.98
CA CYS A 49 -9.43 1.05 -7.00
C CYS A 49 -8.86 0.83 -8.42
N ASN A 50 -7.79 1.55 -8.77
CA ASN A 50 -7.12 1.41 -10.05
C ASN A 50 -6.32 0.11 -10.11
N LEU A 51 -5.61 -0.21 -9.04
CA LEU A 51 -4.84 -1.46 -8.96
C LEU A 51 -5.77 -2.67 -9.00
N HIS A 52 -6.90 -2.64 -8.29
CA HIS A 52 -7.92 -3.69 -8.36
C HIS A 52 -8.44 -3.88 -9.79
N ARG A 53 -8.82 -2.80 -10.48
CA ARG A 53 -9.26 -2.88 -11.89
C ARG A 53 -8.17 -3.45 -12.81
N SER A 54 -6.91 -3.05 -12.61
CA SER A 54 -5.77 -3.59 -13.35
C SER A 54 -5.58 -5.08 -13.08
N THR A 55 -5.72 -5.50 -11.81
CA THR A 55 -5.62 -6.91 -11.40
C THR A 55 -6.67 -7.76 -12.12
N VAL A 56 -7.92 -7.31 -12.15
CA VAL A 56 -9.01 -8.03 -12.83
C VAL A 56 -8.79 -8.03 -14.35
N LYS A 57 -8.49 -6.86 -14.93
CA LYS A 57 -8.39 -6.71 -16.39
C LYS A 57 -7.21 -7.47 -16.99
N TRP A 58 -6.07 -7.46 -16.32
CA TRP A 58 -4.81 -8.01 -16.84
C TRP A 58 -4.37 -9.30 -16.14
N ASN A 59 -5.24 -9.84 -15.27
CA ASN A 59 -4.94 -11.03 -14.46
C ASN A 59 -3.60 -10.90 -13.73
N LEU A 60 -3.36 -9.73 -13.14
CA LEU A 60 -2.17 -9.50 -12.32
C LEU A 60 -2.31 -10.29 -11.02
N MET A 61 -1.23 -10.91 -10.56
CA MET A 61 -1.19 -11.66 -9.30
C MET A 61 -2.24 -12.80 -9.22
N PRO A 62 -2.37 -13.69 -10.22
CA PRO A 62 -3.45 -14.69 -10.29
C PRO A 62 -3.49 -15.65 -9.10
N LYS A 63 -2.34 -15.84 -8.41
CA LYS A 63 -2.22 -16.74 -7.27
C LYS A 63 -2.71 -16.14 -5.95
N ILE A 64 -2.88 -14.83 -5.87
CA ILE A 64 -3.18 -14.13 -4.62
C ILE A 64 -4.33 -13.13 -4.73
N SER A 65 -4.80 -12.84 -5.94
CA SER A 65 -5.82 -11.82 -6.18
C SER A 65 -7.14 -12.08 -5.45
N ASP A 66 -7.53 -13.35 -5.30
CA ASP A 66 -8.72 -13.79 -4.59
C ASP A 66 -8.60 -13.69 -3.05
N ARG A 67 -7.37 -13.50 -2.57
CA ARG A 67 -7.04 -13.36 -1.15
C ARG A 67 -6.94 -11.90 -0.71
N ILE A 68 -7.08 -10.95 -1.63
CA ILE A 68 -6.95 -9.51 -1.37
C ILE A 68 -8.32 -8.84 -1.34
N GLU A 69 -8.63 -8.21 -0.22
CA GLU A 69 -9.72 -7.24 -0.14
C GLU A 69 -9.17 -5.84 -0.36
N TRP A 70 -9.67 -5.16 -1.38
CA TRP A 70 -9.17 -3.86 -1.79
C TRP A 70 -9.94 -2.72 -1.12
N GLY A 71 -9.20 -1.72 -0.64
CA GLY A 71 -9.76 -0.46 -0.16
C GLY A 71 -8.85 0.72 -0.51
N ILE A 72 -9.34 1.92 -0.25
CA ILE A 72 -8.58 3.17 -0.36
C ILE A 72 -8.44 3.73 1.05
N SER A 73 -7.29 4.31 1.40
CA SER A 73 -7.14 4.98 2.69
C SER A 73 -8.16 6.10 2.87
N VAL A 74 -8.60 6.33 4.10
CA VAL A 74 -9.76 7.21 4.40
C VAL A 74 -9.56 8.60 3.83
N PHE A 75 -8.41 9.23 4.07
CA PHE A 75 -8.13 10.57 3.58
C PHE A 75 -8.12 10.66 2.05
N HIS A 76 -7.49 9.70 1.39
CA HIS A 76 -7.42 9.66 -0.08
C HIS A 76 -8.76 9.35 -0.72
N ALA A 77 -9.64 8.60 -0.04
CA ALA A 77 -10.97 8.29 -0.56
C ALA A 77 -11.78 9.55 -0.91
N PHE A 78 -11.64 10.63 -0.15
CA PHE A 78 -12.32 11.90 -0.41
C PHE A 78 -11.88 12.57 -1.73
N GLY A 79 -10.68 12.31 -2.21
CA GLY A 79 -10.19 12.78 -3.51
C GLY A 79 -10.66 11.96 -4.71
N HIS A 80 -11.30 10.81 -4.47
CA HIS A 80 -11.79 9.93 -5.51
C HIS A 80 -13.22 10.26 -5.95
N GLN A 81 -13.59 9.80 -7.15
CA GLN A 81 -14.95 9.88 -7.64
C GLN A 81 -15.92 9.13 -6.71
N TRP A 82 -17.16 9.60 -6.61
CA TRP A 82 -18.20 9.04 -5.75
C TRP A 82 -18.34 7.51 -5.79
N PRO A 83 -18.35 6.85 -6.96
CA PRO A 83 -18.42 5.39 -7.00
C PRO A 83 -17.26 4.72 -6.28
N CYS A 84 -16.03 5.26 -6.38
CA CYS A 84 -14.88 4.74 -5.65
C CYS A 84 -15.05 4.91 -4.14
N GLN A 85 -15.56 6.05 -3.68
CA GLN A 85 -15.84 6.29 -2.27
C GLN A 85 -16.89 5.31 -1.71
N CYS A 86 -17.90 4.97 -2.51
CA CYS A 86 -18.93 4.01 -2.09
C CYS A 86 -18.37 2.57 -2.00
N ILE A 87 -17.54 2.18 -2.96
CA ILE A 87 -17.09 0.79 -3.13
C ILE A 87 -15.83 0.49 -2.31
N TYR A 88 -14.88 1.45 -2.21
CA TYR A 88 -13.55 1.19 -1.66
C TYR A 88 -13.26 1.87 -0.32
N HIS A 89 -14.20 2.66 0.22
CA HIS A 89 -14.01 3.28 1.52
C HIS A 89 -13.98 2.20 2.63
N PRO A 90 -12.92 2.12 3.46
CA PRO A 90 -12.73 0.99 4.36
C PRO A 90 -13.85 0.83 5.39
N GLN A 91 -14.42 1.93 5.88
CA GLN A 91 -15.52 1.88 6.85
C GLN A 91 -16.87 1.41 6.26
N LYS A 92 -16.93 1.23 4.94
CA LYS A 92 -18.12 0.70 4.23
C LYS A 92 -17.90 -0.76 3.77
N ARG A 93 -16.78 -1.35 4.13
CA ARG A 93 -16.41 -2.71 3.72
C ARG A 93 -16.17 -3.59 4.93
N ASP A 94 -16.64 -4.82 4.83
CA ASP A 94 -16.38 -5.82 5.87
C ASP A 94 -14.89 -6.14 5.99
N GLY A 95 -14.45 -6.40 7.21
CA GLY A 95 -13.08 -6.81 7.51
C GLY A 95 -12.07 -5.67 7.76
N PHE A 96 -12.34 -4.43 7.34
CA PHE A 96 -11.43 -3.31 7.60
C PHE A 96 -11.64 -2.66 8.97
N GLY A 97 -12.85 -2.74 9.52
CA GLY A 97 -13.19 -2.10 10.80
C GLY A 97 -12.94 -0.58 10.74
N LEU A 98 -12.25 -0.06 11.75
CA LEU A 98 -11.89 1.37 11.85
C LEU A 98 -10.49 1.68 11.29
N SER A 99 -9.91 0.79 10.48
CA SER A 99 -8.61 1.07 9.87
C SER A 99 -8.68 2.26 8.93
N ASP A 100 -7.78 3.23 9.10
CA ASP A 100 -7.72 4.46 8.29
C ASP A 100 -6.85 4.33 7.04
N GLY A 101 -5.85 3.46 7.07
CA GLY A 101 -4.89 3.28 5.97
C GLY A 101 -3.75 4.31 5.94
N GLU A 102 -3.68 5.21 6.93
CA GLU A 102 -2.74 6.35 6.95
C GLU A 102 -1.39 6.04 7.63
N GLY A 103 -1.10 4.77 7.88
CA GLY A 103 0.15 4.35 8.53
C GLY A 103 1.40 4.76 7.77
N CYS A 104 1.34 4.77 6.42
CA CYS A 104 2.48 5.20 5.60
C CYS A 104 2.78 6.69 5.79
N GLU A 105 1.76 7.53 5.80
CA GLU A 105 1.89 8.98 6.05
C GLU A 105 2.43 9.26 7.44
N ARG A 106 1.96 8.55 8.46
CA ARG A 106 2.48 8.66 9.83
C ARG A 106 3.96 8.27 9.89
N CYS A 107 4.34 7.17 9.24
CA CYS A 107 5.73 6.73 9.16
C CYS A 107 6.60 7.77 8.44
N TRP A 108 6.18 8.26 7.27
CA TRP A 108 6.92 9.28 6.52
C TRP A 108 6.97 10.61 7.28
N GLY A 109 5.92 10.96 7.99
CA GLY A 109 5.90 12.14 8.88
C GLY A 109 7.01 12.08 9.93
N ALA A 110 7.22 10.92 10.54
CA ALA A 110 8.30 10.70 11.50
C ALA A 110 9.70 10.74 10.83
N LEU A 111 9.82 10.21 9.62
CA LEU A 111 11.09 10.14 8.87
C LEU A 111 11.48 11.47 8.20
N LYS A 112 10.58 12.45 8.09
CA LYS A 112 10.88 13.76 7.48
C LYS A 112 12.13 14.44 8.05
N LYS A 113 12.40 14.26 9.33
CA LYS A 113 13.58 14.82 10.01
C LYS A 113 14.90 14.29 9.46
N LEU A 114 14.89 13.11 8.84
CA LEU A 114 16.08 12.49 8.23
C LEU A 114 16.38 13.01 6.83
N ILE A 115 15.44 13.70 6.17
CA ILE A 115 15.59 14.14 4.78
C ILE A 115 16.80 15.06 4.61
N SER A 116 16.99 16.02 5.53
CA SER A 116 18.13 16.96 5.48
C SER A 116 19.45 16.21 5.59
N ILE A 117 19.54 15.26 6.50
CA ILE A 117 20.72 14.42 6.71
C ILE A 117 21.01 13.57 5.47
N CYS A 118 19.97 12.91 4.93
CA CYS A 118 20.11 12.06 3.74
C CYS A 118 20.49 12.84 2.48
N ARG A 119 20.11 14.13 2.36
CA ARG A 119 20.46 14.96 1.20
C ARG A 119 21.96 15.24 1.11
N VAL A 120 22.63 15.41 2.23
CA VAL A 120 24.07 15.73 2.30
C VAL A 120 24.94 14.47 2.45
N SER A 121 24.34 13.32 2.72
CA SER A 121 25.05 12.06 2.84
C SER A 121 25.39 11.48 1.47
N GLY A 122 26.61 10.96 1.32
CA GLY A 122 26.98 10.19 0.14
C GLY A 122 26.16 8.92 -0.02
N VAL A 123 26.09 8.39 -1.25
CA VAL A 123 25.32 7.17 -1.55
C VAL A 123 25.78 5.99 -0.67
N SER A 124 27.07 5.85 -0.43
CA SER A 124 27.65 4.78 0.41
C SER A 124 27.22 4.84 1.88
N THR A 125 26.91 6.02 2.41
CA THR A 125 26.48 6.19 3.80
C THR A 125 24.98 6.06 4.00
N ARG A 126 24.18 5.94 2.93
CA ARG A 126 22.74 5.75 3.00
C ARG A 126 22.29 4.30 3.18
N PHE A 127 23.23 3.36 3.01
CA PHE A 127 22.96 1.92 3.03
C PHE A 127 23.73 1.16 4.11
N VAL A 128 24.29 1.86 5.09
CA VAL A 128 24.93 1.26 6.28
C VAL A 128 23.97 1.26 7.46
#